data_05080ba9506c30e458ab2248a9c3c13a
#
_entry.id   05080ba9506c30e458ab2248a9c3c13a
#
_cell.length_a   1.000
_cell.length_b   1.000
_cell.length_c   1.000
_cell.angle_alpha   90.00
_cell.angle_beta   90.00
_cell.angle_gamma   90.00
#
_symmetry.space_group_name_H-M   'P 1'
#
loop_
_entity.id
_entity.type
_entity.pdbx_description
1 polymer ?
#
loop_
_entity_poly.entity_id
_entity_poly.type
_entity_poly.pdbx_seq_one_letter_code
_entity_poly.pdbx_strand_id
1 'polypeptide(L)'
;MTSGATLDKTLLVVYHTMTDGSRQLAEAAVRGARGASERVQVRLLRAPDAGPAEVLAADGYLFATPENLASMSGMMKDFFDRTYYAALDRINGRPYATLICAGSDGQGAVRQIERIALGWRLKPIAPATIVITHAQTPEAILRQKVIDEPDRRRCEEVGAAMAAGLALGIF
;
A
#
# COMPACT_ATOMS: atom_id res chain seq x y z
N MET A 1 34.91 7.63 -5.82
CA MET A 1 34.16 6.60 -6.58
C MET A 1 32.90 6.28 -5.80
N THR A 2 31.79 6.89 -6.15
CA THR A 2 30.50 6.54 -5.60
C THR A 2 30.11 5.20 -6.19
N SER A 3 30.19 4.14 -5.40
CA SER A 3 29.60 2.84 -5.74
C SER A 3 28.11 3.08 -5.89
N GLY A 4 27.61 3.14 -7.12
CA GLY A 4 26.19 3.17 -7.36
C GLY A 4 25.60 1.90 -6.77
N ALA A 5 24.79 2.03 -5.73
CA ALA A 5 24.05 0.90 -5.17
C ALA A 5 23.23 0.29 -6.30
N THR A 6 23.46 -0.96 -6.62
CA THR A 6 22.62 -1.68 -7.59
C THR A 6 21.25 -1.84 -6.95
N LEU A 7 20.21 -1.34 -7.63
CA LEU A 7 18.83 -1.52 -7.18
C LEU A 7 18.45 -2.99 -7.41
N ASP A 8 18.41 -3.78 -6.36
CA ASP A 8 18.20 -5.23 -6.43
C ASP A 8 16.75 -5.64 -6.32
N LYS A 9 15.91 -4.77 -5.73
CA LYS A 9 14.51 -5.04 -5.42
C LYS A 9 13.61 -3.86 -5.73
N THR A 10 12.35 -4.14 -6.04
CA THR A 10 11.33 -3.12 -6.30
C THR A 10 10.17 -3.27 -5.33
N LEU A 11 9.85 -2.19 -4.62
CA LEU A 11 8.64 -2.05 -3.84
C LEU A 11 7.62 -1.21 -4.62
N LEU A 12 6.46 -1.79 -4.92
CA LEU A 12 5.36 -1.10 -5.56
C LEU A 12 4.35 -0.64 -4.49
N VAL A 13 4.14 0.65 -4.41
CA VAL A 13 3.11 1.27 -3.58
C VAL A 13 1.99 1.74 -4.48
N VAL A 14 0.82 1.10 -4.38
CA VAL A 14 -0.38 1.45 -5.15
C VAL A 14 -1.36 2.14 -4.21
N TYR A 15 -1.85 3.31 -4.58
CA TYR A 15 -2.83 4.03 -3.77
C TYR A 15 -3.98 4.60 -4.59
N HIS A 16 -5.11 4.76 -3.92
CA HIS A 16 -6.19 5.63 -4.37
C HIS A 16 -6.62 6.54 -3.21
N THR A 17 -7.03 7.74 -3.52
CA THR A 17 -7.52 8.71 -2.55
C THR A 17 -8.63 9.56 -3.16
N MET A 18 -9.63 9.90 -2.35
CA MET A 18 -10.68 10.86 -2.73
C MET A 18 -10.47 12.22 -2.03
N THR A 19 -10.05 12.18 -0.78
CA THR A 19 -9.92 13.35 0.10
C THR A 19 -8.54 13.44 0.75
N ASP A 20 -7.56 12.92 0.08
CA ASP A 20 -6.12 13.04 0.39
C ASP A 20 -5.60 12.22 1.58
N GLY A 21 -6.46 11.53 2.32
CA GLY A 21 -6.03 10.72 3.47
C GLY A 21 -5.09 9.59 3.05
N SER A 22 -5.54 8.71 2.18
CA SER A 22 -4.74 7.54 1.75
C SER A 22 -3.46 7.93 1.00
N ARG A 23 -3.44 9.07 0.29
CA ARG A 23 -2.21 9.58 -0.31
C ARG A 23 -1.15 9.88 0.76
N GLN A 24 -1.54 10.54 1.85
CA GLN A 24 -0.62 10.84 2.95
C GLN A 24 -0.08 9.57 3.62
N LEU A 25 -0.90 8.52 3.75
CA LEU A 25 -0.43 7.22 4.27
C LEU A 25 0.60 6.59 3.32
N ALA A 26 0.29 6.57 2.02
CA ALA A 26 1.19 6.02 1.00
C ALA A 26 2.52 6.77 0.93
N GLU A 27 2.49 8.10 0.93
CA GLU A 27 3.69 8.94 0.92
C GLU A 27 4.53 8.77 2.19
N ALA A 28 3.89 8.60 3.35
CA ALA A 28 4.60 8.30 4.60
C ALA A 28 5.33 6.96 4.50
N ALA A 29 4.66 5.91 4.01
CA ALA A 29 5.30 4.61 3.80
C ALA A 29 6.47 4.69 2.81
N VAL A 30 6.32 5.46 1.73
CA VAL A 30 7.41 5.70 0.76
C VAL A 30 8.60 6.37 1.40
N ARG A 31 8.38 7.39 2.25
CA ARG A 31 9.49 8.04 2.99
C ARG A 31 10.21 7.04 3.89
N GLY A 32 9.45 6.23 4.64
CA GLY A 32 10.04 5.19 5.48
C GLY A 32 10.84 4.17 4.69
N ALA A 33 10.29 3.69 3.57
CA ALA A 33 10.97 2.73 2.70
C ALA A 33 12.27 3.28 2.11
N ARG A 34 12.25 4.50 1.59
CA ARG A 34 13.45 5.16 1.02
C ARG A 34 14.52 5.45 2.08
N GLY A 35 14.09 5.77 3.31
CA GLY A 35 15.01 5.97 4.43
C GLY A 35 15.67 4.68 4.94
N ALA A 36 15.04 3.53 4.72
CA ALA A 36 15.50 2.25 5.24
C ALA A 36 16.53 1.55 4.33
N SER A 37 16.45 1.74 3.01
CA SER A 37 17.38 1.08 2.09
C SER A 37 17.48 1.79 0.74
N GLU A 38 18.70 2.08 0.32
CA GLU A 38 19.02 2.57 -1.02
C GLU A 38 19.01 1.45 -2.09
N ARG A 39 18.95 0.19 -1.68
CA ARG A 39 18.93 -0.97 -2.58
C ARG A 39 17.54 -1.32 -3.08
N VAL A 40 16.50 -0.66 -2.56
CA VAL A 40 15.11 -0.89 -2.94
C VAL A 40 14.60 0.29 -3.76
N GLN A 41 14.23 0.01 -5.00
CA GLN A 41 13.50 0.99 -5.81
C GLN A 41 12.06 1.08 -5.31
N VAL A 42 11.64 2.25 -4.86
CA VAL A 42 10.26 2.49 -4.41
C VAL A 42 9.49 3.23 -5.49
N ARG A 43 8.46 2.57 -6.01
CA ARG A 43 7.55 3.13 -7.03
C ARG A 43 6.21 3.43 -6.38
N LEU A 44 5.81 4.70 -6.42
CA LEU A 44 4.50 5.15 -5.94
C LEU A 44 3.60 5.44 -7.14
N LEU A 45 2.52 4.69 -7.29
CA LEU A 45 1.57 4.84 -8.39
C LEU A 45 0.13 4.94 -7.87
N ARG A 46 -0.64 5.78 -8.54
CA ARG A 46 -2.09 5.78 -8.34
C ARG A 46 -2.68 4.50 -8.93
N ALA A 47 -3.75 4.00 -8.33
CA ALA A 47 -4.40 2.78 -8.78
C ALA A 47 -4.75 2.77 -10.29
N PRO A 48 -5.26 3.86 -10.90
CA PRO A 48 -5.49 3.90 -12.35
C PRO A 48 -4.24 3.77 -13.21
N ASP A 49 -3.07 4.15 -12.67
CA ASP A 49 -1.81 4.21 -13.40
C ASP A 49 -0.96 2.93 -13.21
N ALA A 50 -1.38 2.05 -12.32
CA ALA A 50 -0.74 0.76 -12.08
C ALA A 50 -1.44 -0.35 -12.85
N GLY A 51 -0.66 -1.27 -13.40
CA GLY A 51 -1.18 -2.38 -14.20
C GLY A 51 -0.39 -3.67 -14.01
N PRO A 52 -0.66 -4.69 -14.84
CA PRO A 52 0.00 -5.98 -14.73
C PRO A 52 1.53 -5.91 -14.80
N ALA A 53 2.09 -5.06 -15.66
CA ALA A 53 3.53 -4.94 -15.82
C ALA A 53 4.21 -4.50 -14.52
N GLU A 54 3.64 -3.51 -13.83
CA GLU A 54 4.16 -3.00 -12.56
C GLU A 54 4.05 -4.05 -11.46
N VAL A 55 2.91 -4.76 -11.40
CA VAL A 55 2.69 -5.82 -10.40
C VAL A 55 3.69 -6.97 -10.59
N LEU A 56 3.91 -7.40 -11.82
CA LEU A 56 4.84 -8.49 -12.12
C LEU A 56 6.30 -8.13 -11.85
N ALA A 57 6.68 -6.88 -12.10
CA ALA A 57 8.04 -6.39 -11.91
C ALA A 57 8.42 -6.15 -10.45
N ALA A 58 7.45 -6.00 -9.53
CA ALA A 58 7.72 -5.69 -8.14
C ALA A 58 8.01 -6.93 -7.30
N ASP A 59 8.87 -6.80 -6.31
CA ASP A 59 9.21 -7.86 -5.34
C ASP A 59 8.34 -7.81 -4.08
N GLY A 60 7.67 -6.68 -3.83
CA GLY A 60 6.77 -6.50 -2.69
C GLY A 60 5.78 -5.37 -2.95
N TYR A 61 4.72 -5.32 -2.14
CA TYR A 61 3.57 -4.43 -2.38
C TYR A 61 3.10 -3.72 -1.12
N LEU A 62 2.71 -2.44 -1.26
CA LEU A 62 1.89 -1.73 -0.31
C LEU A 62 0.61 -1.25 -1.01
N PHE A 63 -0.54 -1.56 -0.45
CA PHE A 63 -1.84 -1.11 -0.96
C PHE A 63 -2.45 -0.10 0.00
N ALA A 64 -2.68 1.13 -0.46
CA ALA A 64 -3.25 2.21 0.33
C ALA A 64 -4.56 2.70 -0.27
N THR A 65 -5.66 2.56 0.47
CA THR A 65 -7.00 2.91 -0.01
C THR A 65 -7.85 3.50 1.11
N PRO A 66 -8.81 4.39 0.80
CA PRO A 66 -9.84 4.68 1.77
C PRO A 66 -10.82 3.52 1.89
N GLU A 67 -11.48 3.40 3.04
CA GLU A 67 -12.70 2.62 3.14
C GLU A 67 -13.89 3.50 2.74
N ASN A 68 -14.54 3.14 1.66
CA ASN A 68 -15.75 3.77 1.16
C ASN A 68 -16.91 2.77 1.22
N LEU A 69 -18.00 3.12 1.92
CA LEU A 69 -19.18 2.25 2.00
C LEU A 69 -18.84 0.81 2.41
N ALA A 70 -18.04 0.67 3.47
CA ALA A 70 -17.56 -0.60 4.02
C ALA A 70 -16.70 -1.45 3.06
N SER A 71 -16.08 -0.83 2.07
CA SER A 71 -15.32 -1.49 0.99
C SER A 71 -14.06 -0.70 0.69
N MET A 72 -13.07 -1.33 0.04
CA MET A 72 -12.02 -0.55 -0.60
C MET A 72 -12.64 0.37 -1.66
N SER A 73 -11.95 1.44 -2.03
CA SER A 73 -12.44 2.34 -3.07
C SER A 73 -12.64 1.61 -4.41
N GLY A 74 -13.61 2.06 -5.22
CA GLY A 74 -13.87 1.46 -6.52
C GLY A 74 -12.66 1.48 -7.45
N MET A 75 -11.84 2.53 -7.40
CA MET A 75 -10.61 2.63 -8.20
C MET A 75 -9.54 1.64 -7.75
N MET A 76 -9.42 1.35 -6.46
CA MET A 76 -8.53 0.29 -5.98
C MET A 76 -9.06 -1.08 -6.40
N LYS A 77 -10.36 -1.31 -6.33
CA LYS A 77 -10.96 -2.56 -6.80
C LYS A 77 -10.75 -2.75 -8.31
N ASP A 78 -10.90 -1.69 -9.11
CA ASP A 78 -10.61 -1.71 -10.54
C ASP A 78 -9.15 -2.10 -10.83
N PHE A 79 -8.19 -1.57 -10.06
CA PHE A 79 -6.80 -2.00 -10.15
C PHE A 79 -6.65 -3.52 -9.94
N PHE A 80 -7.25 -4.08 -8.90
CA PHE A 80 -7.21 -5.51 -8.67
C PHE A 80 -7.90 -6.30 -9.79
N ASP A 81 -9.05 -5.86 -10.26
CA ASP A 81 -9.78 -6.53 -11.35
C ASP A 81 -8.95 -6.60 -12.64
N ARG A 82 -8.24 -5.52 -12.98
CA ARG A 82 -7.40 -5.43 -14.19
C ARG A 82 -6.11 -6.23 -14.09
N THR A 83 -5.62 -6.51 -12.88
CA THR A 83 -4.30 -7.11 -12.67
C THR A 83 -4.35 -8.56 -12.19
N TYR A 84 -5.48 -9.00 -11.63
CA TYR A 84 -5.56 -10.25 -10.88
C TYR A 84 -5.11 -11.46 -11.69
N TYR A 85 -5.71 -11.70 -12.85
CA TYR A 85 -5.42 -12.91 -13.63
C TYR A 85 -4.05 -12.87 -14.31
N ALA A 86 -3.56 -11.70 -14.67
CA ALA A 86 -2.22 -11.56 -15.25
C ALA A 86 -1.11 -11.88 -14.22
N ALA A 87 -1.36 -11.61 -12.94
CA ALA A 87 -0.42 -11.85 -11.85
C ALA A 87 -0.61 -13.23 -11.17
N LEU A 88 -1.75 -13.89 -11.38
CA LEU A 88 -2.10 -15.15 -10.74
C LEU A 88 -1.01 -16.21 -11.01
N ASP A 89 -0.60 -16.90 -9.96
CA ASP A 89 0.47 -17.91 -9.94
C ASP A 89 1.88 -17.42 -10.35
N ARG A 90 2.06 -16.10 -10.50
CA ARG A 90 3.35 -15.50 -10.92
C ARG A 90 4.04 -14.68 -9.83
N ILE A 91 3.33 -14.33 -8.77
CA ILE A 91 3.82 -13.49 -7.67
C ILE A 91 3.73 -14.16 -6.30
N ASN A 92 3.57 -15.49 -6.28
CA ASN A 92 3.40 -16.27 -5.06
C ASN A 92 4.52 -16.02 -4.06
N GLY A 93 4.14 -15.84 -2.79
CA GLY A 93 5.08 -15.68 -1.70
C GLY A 93 5.66 -14.28 -1.52
N ARG A 94 5.40 -13.34 -2.44
CA ARG A 94 5.89 -11.98 -2.29
C ARG A 94 5.22 -11.27 -1.11
N PRO A 95 5.95 -10.40 -0.40
CA PRO A 95 5.43 -9.71 0.78
C PRO A 95 4.47 -8.58 0.40
N TYR A 96 3.48 -8.34 1.27
CA TYR A 96 2.62 -7.15 1.14
C TYR A 96 2.23 -6.58 2.50
N ALA A 97 1.76 -5.34 2.51
CA ALA A 97 1.06 -4.73 3.62
C ALA A 97 -0.04 -3.79 3.10
N THR A 98 -0.98 -3.45 3.99
CA THR A 98 -2.17 -2.68 3.67
C THR A 98 -2.29 -1.48 4.60
N LEU A 99 -2.60 -0.31 4.00
CA LEU A 99 -2.83 0.95 4.70
C LEU A 99 -4.25 1.43 4.38
N ILE A 100 -5.07 1.60 5.39
CA ILE A 100 -6.48 2.00 5.22
C ILE A 100 -6.72 3.34 5.91
N CYS A 101 -7.33 4.27 5.18
CA CYS A 101 -7.87 5.50 5.73
C CYS A 101 -9.40 5.38 5.82
N ALA A 102 -9.94 5.34 7.03
CA ALA A 102 -11.36 5.11 7.26
C ALA A 102 -11.98 6.19 8.13
N GLY A 103 -13.28 6.41 7.99
CA GLY A 103 -14.05 7.30 8.85
C GLY A 103 -14.27 6.71 10.25
N SER A 104 -14.59 5.42 10.32
CA SER A 104 -14.97 4.78 11.59
C SER A 104 -14.48 3.35 11.78
N ASP A 105 -14.37 2.52 10.74
CA ASP A 105 -14.06 1.09 10.88
C ASP A 105 -12.81 0.64 10.12
N GLY A 106 -12.85 0.61 8.79
CA GLY A 106 -11.74 0.15 7.93
C GLY A 106 -11.69 -1.35 7.69
N GLN A 107 -12.34 -2.17 8.50
CA GLN A 107 -12.23 -3.63 8.43
C GLN A 107 -12.83 -4.23 7.15
N GLY A 108 -13.83 -3.58 6.56
CA GLY A 108 -14.41 -4.00 5.29
C GLY A 108 -13.39 -3.97 4.14
N ALA A 109 -12.64 -2.89 4.02
CA ALA A 109 -11.58 -2.76 3.04
C ALA A 109 -10.43 -3.75 3.30
N VAL A 110 -10.03 -3.91 4.56
CA VAL A 110 -8.98 -4.88 4.96
C VAL A 110 -9.34 -6.28 4.49
N ARG A 111 -10.53 -6.77 4.85
CA ARG A 111 -10.98 -8.14 4.49
C ARG A 111 -10.97 -8.38 2.99
N GLN A 112 -11.35 -7.40 2.20
CA GLN A 112 -11.36 -7.53 0.73
C GLN A 112 -9.96 -7.64 0.16
N ILE A 113 -9.04 -6.78 0.61
CA ILE A 113 -7.64 -6.81 0.13
C ILE A 113 -6.96 -8.11 0.58
N GLU A 114 -7.13 -8.52 1.83
CA GLU A 114 -6.56 -9.78 2.34
C GLU A 114 -7.06 -11.00 1.55
N ARG A 115 -8.34 -11.02 1.18
CA ARG A 115 -8.89 -12.11 0.36
C ARG A 115 -8.28 -12.15 -1.04
N ILE A 116 -8.06 -11.00 -1.67
CA ILE A 116 -7.41 -10.92 -2.99
C ILE A 116 -5.93 -11.31 -2.87
N ALA A 117 -5.24 -10.80 -1.86
CA ALA A 117 -3.84 -11.12 -1.60
C ALA A 117 -3.64 -12.60 -1.31
N LEU A 118 -4.57 -13.24 -0.60
CA LEU A 118 -4.58 -14.69 -0.39
C LEU A 118 -4.72 -15.45 -1.72
N GLY A 119 -5.58 -14.99 -2.63
CA GLY A 119 -5.70 -15.55 -3.97
C GLY A 119 -4.41 -15.47 -4.78
N TRP A 120 -3.68 -14.36 -4.65
CA TRP A 120 -2.33 -14.19 -5.22
C TRP A 120 -1.23 -14.93 -4.42
N ARG A 121 -1.57 -15.54 -3.30
CA ARG A 121 -0.62 -16.20 -2.38
C ARG A 121 0.48 -15.26 -1.88
N LEU A 122 0.15 -13.99 -1.69
CA LEU A 122 1.05 -13.03 -1.06
C LEU A 122 1.13 -13.29 0.44
N LYS A 123 2.23 -12.83 1.05
CA LYS A 123 2.49 -12.98 2.49
C LYS A 123 2.39 -11.62 3.19
N PRO A 124 1.47 -11.44 4.16
CA PRO A 124 1.43 -10.20 4.92
C PRO A 124 2.66 -10.09 5.82
N ILE A 125 3.30 -8.91 5.85
CA ILE A 125 4.43 -8.66 6.76
C ILE A 125 3.99 -8.16 8.12
N ALA A 126 2.78 -7.62 8.21
CA ALA A 126 2.19 -7.06 9.42
C ALA A 126 0.66 -7.02 9.28
N PRO A 127 -0.08 -6.89 10.37
CA PRO A 127 -1.50 -6.56 10.32
C PRO A 127 -1.74 -5.25 9.54
N ALA A 128 -2.90 -5.11 8.92
CA ALA A 128 -3.26 -3.88 8.21
C ALA A 128 -3.20 -2.67 9.15
N THR A 129 -2.61 -1.57 8.68
CA THR A 129 -2.62 -0.31 9.39
C THR A 129 -3.89 0.45 9.04
N ILE A 130 -4.75 0.66 10.01
CA ILE A 130 -5.98 1.44 9.85
C ILE A 130 -5.80 2.78 10.58
N VAL A 131 -6.05 3.86 9.84
CA VAL A 131 -6.09 5.23 10.37
C VAL A 131 -7.53 5.70 10.35
N ILE A 132 -8.05 6.03 11.53
CA ILE A 132 -9.43 6.48 11.72
C ILE A 132 -9.47 8.01 11.76
N THR A 133 -10.23 8.61 10.87
CA THR A 133 -10.37 10.07 10.77
C THR A 133 -11.57 10.63 11.55
N HIS A 134 -12.44 9.75 12.05
CA HIS A 134 -13.68 10.11 12.76
C HIS A 134 -14.67 10.93 11.90
N ALA A 135 -14.52 10.93 10.59
CA ALA A 135 -15.40 11.62 9.65
C ALA A 135 -16.69 10.80 9.45
N GLN A 136 -17.79 11.26 10.03
CA GLN A 136 -19.07 10.55 10.04
C GLN A 136 -20.24 11.37 9.48
N THR A 137 -20.03 12.63 9.13
CA THR A 137 -21.02 13.44 8.41
C THR A 137 -20.61 13.61 6.94
N PRO A 138 -21.56 13.83 6.01
CA PRO A 138 -21.20 14.06 4.61
C PRO A 138 -20.16 15.17 4.42
N GLU A 139 -20.26 16.26 5.17
CA GLU A 139 -19.32 17.39 5.11
C GLU A 139 -17.91 16.97 5.58
N ALA A 140 -17.82 16.22 6.68
CA ALA A 140 -16.55 15.73 7.20
C ALA A 140 -15.94 14.66 6.30
N ILE A 141 -16.76 13.78 5.71
CA ILE A 141 -16.34 12.73 4.78
C ILE A 141 -15.76 13.34 3.51
N LEU A 142 -16.40 14.35 2.95
CA LEU A 142 -16.00 15.00 1.70
C LEU A 142 -14.87 16.02 1.89
N ARG A 143 -14.59 16.43 3.13
CA ARG A 143 -13.51 17.37 3.43
C ARG A 143 -12.16 16.70 3.23
N GLN A 144 -11.20 17.47 2.71
CA GLN A 144 -9.80 17.05 2.63
C GLN A 144 -9.26 16.68 3.99
N LYS A 145 -8.57 15.54 4.09
CA LYS A 145 -8.03 15.02 5.34
C LYS A 145 -6.64 15.58 5.62
N VAL A 146 -6.34 15.71 6.90
CA VAL A 146 -4.98 15.91 7.39
C VAL A 146 -4.70 14.77 8.37
N ILE A 147 -3.73 13.94 8.03
CA ILE A 147 -3.33 12.81 8.89
C ILE A 147 -2.29 13.32 9.88
N ASP A 148 -2.48 12.99 11.14
CA ASP A 148 -1.59 13.43 12.20
C ASP A 148 -0.23 12.72 12.16
N GLU A 149 0.73 13.25 12.91
CA GLU A 149 2.10 12.74 12.91
C GLU A 149 2.20 11.30 13.46
N PRO A 150 1.52 10.91 14.57
CA PRO A 150 1.58 9.53 15.04
C PRO A 150 1.13 8.50 14.00
N ASP A 151 0.06 8.77 13.28
CA ASP A 151 -0.45 7.87 12.24
C ASP A 151 0.44 7.83 11.00
N ARG A 152 0.99 8.97 10.59
CA ARG A 152 2.01 9.01 9.53
C ARG A 152 3.23 8.18 9.90
N ARG A 153 3.70 8.28 11.14
CA ARG A 153 4.85 7.50 11.64
C ARG A 153 4.60 6.00 11.59
N ARG A 154 3.41 5.56 11.97
CA ARG A 154 3.01 4.13 11.82
C ARG A 154 3.16 3.65 10.37
N CYS A 155 2.74 4.48 9.42
CA CYS A 155 2.88 4.15 7.99
C CYS A 155 4.34 4.16 7.53
N GLU A 156 5.16 5.11 8.02
CA GLU A 156 6.61 5.14 7.77
C GLU A 156 7.29 3.87 8.26
N GLU A 157 6.94 3.40 9.45
CA GLU A 157 7.48 2.16 10.02
C GLU A 157 7.15 0.93 9.15
N VAL A 158 5.92 0.85 8.62
CA VAL A 158 5.54 -0.23 7.69
C VAL A 158 6.38 -0.19 6.41
N GLY A 159 6.54 0.99 5.83
CA GLY A 159 7.38 1.18 4.63
C GLY A 159 8.83 0.81 4.89
N ALA A 160 9.38 1.26 6.02
CA ALA A 160 10.76 0.95 6.42
C ALA A 160 10.97 -0.56 6.63
N ALA A 161 10.07 -1.23 7.32
CA ALA A 161 10.12 -2.68 7.55
C ALA A 161 10.05 -3.46 6.23
N MET A 162 9.18 -3.05 5.31
CA MET A 162 9.06 -3.67 3.99
C MET A 162 10.37 -3.54 3.20
N ALA A 163 10.93 -2.35 3.08
CA ALA A 163 12.16 -2.11 2.32
C ALA A 163 13.36 -2.80 2.95
N ALA A 164 13.50 -2.75 4.27
CA ALA A 164 14.56 -3.46 4.97
C ALA A 164 14.49 -4.98 4.75
N GLY A 165 13.29 -5.56 4.87
CA GLY A 165 13.08 -6.99 4.66
C GLY A 165 13.36 -7.43 3.22
N LEU A 166 12.94 -6.66 2.23
CA LEU A 166 13.26 -6.90 0.82
C LEU A 166 14.77 -6.83 0.56
N ALA A 167 15.45 -5.81 1.08
CA ALA A 167 16.90 -5.65 0.90
C ALA A 167 17.72 -6.77 1.53
N LEU A 168 17.25 -7.33 2.65
CA LEU A 168 17.89 -8.41 3.38
C LEU A 168 17.46 -9.81 2.90
N GLY A 169 16.48 -9.91 2.02
CA GLY A 169 15.94 -11.19 1.56
C GLY A 169 15.22 -11.99 2.65
N ILE A 170 14.57 -11.30 3.59
CA ILE A 170 13.83 -11.93 4.71
C ILE A 170 12.48 -12.49 4.24
N PHE A 171 11.89 -11.92 3.20
CA PHE A 171 10.59 -12.29 2.67
C PHE A 171 10.69 -13.18 1.45
#